data_85f595e108cd084d5a4787bd8a7e5ce8
#
_entry.id   85f595e108cd084d5a4787bd8a7e5ce8
#
_cell.length_a   1.000
_cell.length_b   1.000
_cell.length_c   1.000
_cell.angle_alpha   90.00
_cell.angle_beta   90.00
_cell.angle_gamma   90.00
#
_symmetry.space_group_name_H-M   'P 1'
#
loop_
_entity.id
_entity.type
_entity.pdbx_description
1 polymer ?
#
loop_
_entity_poly.entity_id
_entity_poly.type
_entity_poly.pdbx_seq_one_letter_code
_entity_poly.pdbx_strand_id
1 'polypeptide(L)'
;MDGGAREKTRFRKMTVIKLALLKHSKAKDGSYKIRIAIGHRSETHYIVTPYSVNSPSEFDGRAVVRLPNAAQMNIELTRMLLDYQQRLSRVRNPEQYTCTQLRTLLMQMQSQQADITFKKASDEFINELKRSQRTTYANMMQKTQEYFLDFCNGDIFLSTLTPQQVLDFSRYLMNRTLKKSIRTFSDTTINIHMTDLKVIINRAMKMQQVRYDIHPFLLWKKRATHNRELDITVEELRAIRDYPTTSYAQRYARDMFLLSYYLGGINLVDLLRYDFRDKTQMDFIRTKSRNTKQGDNRTSFTIQPEALPIINRYMDKQTGLLLFAGKKKKPVTIQGGINRNLKKMAQNIGVQDYKKVCWYTARKSFVQHGFDLGITLDVLEYCIGQSMKTNRPIFNYLRIMRKHADVAIRQIIDNLNDKQNDEQNDKSGDPHGKPDKPI
;
A
#
# COMPACT_ATOMS: atom_id res chain seq x y z
N MET A 1 2.28 51.15 62.60
CA MET A 1 3.62 50.86 61.99
C MET A 1 3.41 49.72 60.99
N ASP A 2 3.20 50.14 59.78
CA ASP A 2 2.93 49.19 58.69
C ASP A 2 4.20 48.98 57.89
N GLY A 3 4.74 47.79 57.98
CA GLY A 3 5.89 47.34 57.18
C GLY A 3 5.44 46.62 55.94
N GLY A 4 5.10 47.36 54.89
CA GLY A 4 4.77 46.80 53.60
C GLY A 4 5.97 46.13 52.92
N ALA A 5 5.98 44.83 52.95
CA ALA A 5 6.94 44.02 52.15
C ALA A 5 6.61 44.17 50.66
N ARG A 6 7.42 44.97 49.95
CA ARG A 6 7.39 45.02 48.49
C ARG A 6 7.85 43.67 47.94
N GLU A 7 6.92 42.82 47.46
CA GLU A 7 7.21 41.65 46.62
C GLU A 7 7.90 42.11 45.34
N LYS A 8 9.21 41.88 45.23
CA LYS A 8 9.95 42.07 43.97
C LYS A 8 9.52 41.00 43.01
N THR A 9 8.62 41.33 42.08
CA THR A 9 8.22 40.48 40.95
C THR A 9 9.49 40.15 40.16
N ARG A 10 10.01 38.95 40.35
CA ARG A 10 11.19 38.44 39.63
C ARG A 10 10.77 38.19 38.19
N PHE A 11 11.01 39.11 37.28
CA PHE A 11 10.88 38.92 35.84
C PHE A 11 11.70 37.69 35.47
N ARG A 12 11.02 36.59 35.10
CA ARG A 12 11.67 35.41 34.54
C ARG A 12 12.43 35.83 33.28
N LYS A 13 13.74 35.79 33.29
CA LYS A 13 14.57 36.10 32.13
C LYS A 13 14.26 35.06 31.06
N MET A 14 13.59 35.50 29.99
CA MET A 14 13.27 34.63 28.82
C MET A 14 14.57 34.16 28.16
N THR A 15 14.57 32.96 27.63
CA THR A 15 15.65 32.42 26.79
C THR A 15 15.73 33.25 25.51
N VAL A 16 16.93 33.73 25.17
CA VAL A 16 17.20 34.59 24.00
C VAL A 16 18.19 33.89 23.08
N ILE A 17 17.90 33.84 21.81
CA ILE A 17 18.83 33.33 20.76
C ILE A 17 19.09 34.47 19.79
N LYS A 18 20.36 34.84 19.59
CA LYS A 18 20.80 35.91 18.71
C LYS A 18 22.15 35.62 18.07
N LEU A 19 22.49 36.31 17.01
CA LEU A 19 23.85 36.32 16.46
C LEU A 19 24.81 37.07 17.40
N ALA A 20 26.06 36.63 17.46
CA ALA A 20 27.11 37.23 18.28
C ALA A 20 28.50 37.02 17.67
N LEU A 21 29.38 37.97 17.97
CA LEU A 21 30.81 37.92 17.65
C LEU A 21 31.60 38.14 18.94
N LEU A 22 32.56 37.27 19.23
CA LEU A 22 33.46 37.44 20.36
C LEU A 22 34.73 38.16 19.90
N LYS A 23 34.82 39.45 20.19
CA LYS A 23 35.95 40.32 19.75
C LYS A 23 37.31 39.89 20.27
N HIS A 24 37.36 39.14 21.39
CA HIS A 24 38.57 38.59 22.00
C HIS A 24 38.93 37.19 21.52
N SER A 25 38.09 36.56 20.72
CA SER A 25 38.27 35.16 20.27
C SER A 25 38.59 35.14 18.77
N LYS A 26 39.85 35.27 18.43
CA LYS A 26 40.38 35.19 17.06
C LYS A 26 40.68 33.72 16.70
N ALA A 27 40.28 33.27 15.52
CA ALA A 27 40.58 31.94 15.01
C ALA A 27 42.06 31.87 14.54
N LYS A 28 42.55 30.64 14.32
CA LYS A 28 43.94 30.38 13.90
C LYS A 28 44.30 31.07 12.57
N ASP A 29 43.33 31.24 11.69
CA ASP A 29 43.43 31.89 10.39
C ASP A 29 43.33 33.45 10.49
N GLY A 30 43.24 33.97 11.67
CA GLY A 30 43.12 35.39 11.91
C GLY A 30 41.69 35.96 11.79
N SER A 31 40.71 35.18 11.44
CA SER A 31 39.31 35.60 11.32
C SER A 31 38.54 35.54 12.67
N TYR A 32 37.37 36.18 12.69
CA TYR A 32 36.45 36.13 13.82
C TYR A 32 35.20 35.37 13.45
N LYS A 33 34.96 34.23 14.13
CA LYS A 33 33.80 33.39 13.87
C LYS A 33 32.52 34.04 14.37
N ILE A 34 31.50 34.08 13.49
CA ILE A 34 30.14 34.44 13.89
C ILE A 34 29.53 33.27 14.62
N ARG A 35 28.78 33.51 15.67
CA ARG A 35 28.21 32.50 16.56
C ARG A 35 26.74 32.77 16.78
N ILE A 36 25.99 31.73 17.11
CA ILE A 36 24.65 31.84 17.69
C ILE A 36 24.81 31.80 19.20
N ALA A 37 24.45 32.88 19.86
CA ALA A 37 24.44 32.98 21.30
C ALA A 37 23.10 32.56 21.87
N ILE A 38 23.11 31.66 22.85
CA ILE A 38 21.96 31.20 23.61
C ILE A 38 22.10 31.77 25.01
N GLY A 39 21.34 32.83 25.32
CA GLY A 39 21.24 33.42 26.66
C GLY A 39 20.11 32.75 27.44
N HIS A 40 20.43 32.13 28.57
CA HIS A 40 19.46 31.44 29.42
C HIS A 40 19.88 31.50 30.89
N ARG A 41 18.99 31.88 31.80
CA ARG A 41 19.24 31.94 33.26
C ARG A 41 20.53 32.69 33.66
N SER A 42 20.82 33.79 33.01
CA SER A 42 22.04 34.61 33.25
C SER A 42 23.35 34.03 32.71
N GLU A 43 23.32 32.87 32.06
CA GLU A 43 24.44 32.28 31.33
C GLU A 43 24.29 32.50 29.83
N THR A 44 25.42 32.51 29.12
CA THR A 44 25.39 32.56 27.65
C THR A 44 26.35 31.51 27.09
N HIS A 45 25.82 30.61 26.27
CA HIS A 45 26.59 29.62 25.52
C HIS A 45 26.52 29.91 24.02
N TYR A 46 27.53 29.44 23.30
CA TYR A 46 27.69 29.74 21.90
C TYR A 46 27.71 28.51 21.03
N ILE A 47 27.12 28.59 19.84
CA ILE A 47 27.23 27.62 18.75
C ILE A 47 28.00 28.33 17.63
N VAL A 48 29.09 27.73 17.17
CA VAL A 48 29.91 28.29 16.10
C VAL A 48 29.24 28.06 14.76
N THR A 49 29.13 29.11 13.94
CA THR A 49 28.66 28.99 12.56
C THR A 49 29.84 28.78 11.59
N PRO A 50 29.63 28.33 10.36
CA PRO A 50 30.68 28.23 9.35
C PRO A 50 31.19 29.62 8.87
N TYR A 51 30.50 30.69 9.24
CA TYR A 51 30.78 32.05 8.74
C TYR A 51 31.74 32.81 9.68
N SER A 52 32.61 33.60 9.04
CA SER A 52 33.58 34.44 9.75
C SER A 52 33.75 35.79 9.04
N VAL A 53 34.26 36.78 9.79
CA VAL A 53 34.64 38.10 9.30
C VAL A 53 36.11 38.36 9.61
N ASN A 54 36.75 39.21 8.85
CA ASN A 54 38.18 39.52 9.05
C ASN A 54 38.40 40.55 10.17
N SER A 55 37.41 41.41 10.39
CA SER A 55 37.46 42.47 11.43
C SER A 55 36.15 42.50 12.21
N PRO A 56 36.18 42.76 13.53
CA PRO A 56 34.98 42.98 14.31
C PRO A 56 34.08 44.12 13.80
N SER A 57 34.62 45.08 13.06
CA SER A 57 33.86 46.18 12.45
C SER A 57 32.99 45.76 11.26
N GLU A 58 33.19 44.57 10.75
CA GLU A 58 32.39 43.96 9.68
C GLU A 58 31.12 43.27 10.19
N PHE A 59 30.85 43.28 11.49
CA PHE A 59 29.66 42.76 12.12
C PHE A 59 29.07 43.76 13.12
N ASP A 60 27.86 44.23 12.90
CA ASP A 60 27.19 45.26 13.71
C ASP A 60 26.45 44.72 14.95
N GLY A 61 26.53 43.41 15.21
CA GLY A 61 25.81 42.73 16.28
C GLY A 61 24.51 42.04 15.82
N ARG A 62 24.07 42.31 14.60
CA ARG A 62 22.88 41.69 13.98
C ARG A 62 23.17 41.12 12.61
N ALA A 63 24.00 41.75 11.83
CA ALA A 63 24.30 41.40 10.45
C ALA A 63 25.78 41.65 10.10
N VAL A 64 26.24 40.96 9.07
CA VAL A 64 27.53 41.22 8.43
C VAL A 64 27.37 42.47 7.56
N VAL A 65 28.32 43.39 7.71
CA VAL A 65 28.37 44.66 6.98
C VAL A 65 29.72 44.84 6.29
N ARG A 66 29.78 45.65 5.27
CA ARG A 66 31.04 46.04 4.58
C ARG A 66 31.81 44.89 3.91
N LEU A 67 31.19 43.77 3.61
CA LEU A 67 31.79 42.70 2.81
C LEU A 67 31.05 42.56 1.47
N PRO A 68 31.74 42.22 0.37
CA PRO A 68 31.11 42.07 -0.93
C PRO A 68 30.01 41.02 -0.96
N ASN A 69 30.12 39.93 -0.16
CA ASN A 69 29.18 38.85 -0.04
C ASN A 69 28.28 38.94 1.21
N ALA A 70 28.22 40.10 1.87
CA ALA A 70 27.45 40.30 3.10
C ALA A 70 25.98 39.93 2.97
N ALA A 71 25.34 40.26 1.86
CA ALA A 71 23.93 39.94 1.62
C ALA A 71 23.66 38.46 1.65
N GLN A 72 24.49 37.67 0.97
CA GLN A 72 24.34 36.21 0.94
C GLN A 72 24.65 35.57 2.31
N MET A 73 25.70 36.03 2.98
CA MET A 73 26.02 35.57 4.34
C MET A 73 24.88 35.86 5.32
N ASN A 74 24.29 37.05 5.24
CA ASN A 74 23.19 37.44 6.12
C ASN A 74 21.93 36.61 5.89
N ILE A 75 21.63 36.21 4.65
CA ILE A 75 20.53 35.29 4.35
C ILE A 75 20.73 33.94 5.08
N GLU A 76 21.94 33.38 4.97
CA GLU A 76 22.22 32.07 5.60
C GLU A 76 22.31 32.18 7.14
N LEU A 77 22.91 33.25 7.68
CA LEU A 77 22.94 33.49 9.12
C LEU A 77 21.55 33.70 9.70
N THR A 78 20.68 34.42 8.99
CA THR A 78 19.26 34.59 9.38
C THR A 78 18.53 33.27 9.36
N ARG A 79 18.74 32.45 8.34
CA ARG A 79 18.15 31.10 8.24
C ARG A 79 18.58 30.21 9.40
N MET A 80 19.87 30.20 9.74
CA MET A 80 20.38 29.46 10.90
C MET A 80 19.79 29.99 12.22
N LEU A 81 19.69 31.28 12.39
CA LEU A 81 19.12 31.90 13.58
C LEU A 81 17.65 31.51 13.76
N LEU A 82 16.86 31.62 12.71
CA LEU A 82 15.46 31.22 12.70
C LEU A 82 15.28 29.71 13.02
N ASP A 83 16.14 28.85 12.46
CA ASP A 83 16.11 27.41 12.75
C ASP A 83 16.33 27.13 14.26
N TYR A 84 17.32 27.76 14.89
CA TYR A 84 17.53 27.60 16.34
C TYR A 84 16.40 28.20 17.18
N GLN A 85 15.82 29.32 16.77
CA GLN A 85 14.64 29.91 17.43
C GLN A 85 13.42 28.96 17.33
N GLN A 86 13.21 28.35 16.18
CA GLN A 86 12.16 27.32 15.98
C GLN A 86 12.42 26.07 16.80
N ARG A 87 13.66 25.61 16.93
CA ARG A 87 14.01 24.48 17.81
C ARG A 87 13.69 24.83 19.26
N LEU A 88 14.03 26.04 19.72
CA LEU A 88 13.72 26.51 21.06
C LEU A 88 12.20 26.51 21.32
N SER A 89 11.39 26.98 20.39
CA SER A 89 9.93 27.02 20.53
C SER A 89 9.29 25.61 20.71
N ARG A 90 10.01 24.55 20.34
CA ARG A 90 9.56 23.15 20.51
C ARG A 90 10.00 22.54 21.84
N VAL A 91 10.89 23.20 22.58
CA VAL A 91 11.32 22.71 23.89
C VAL A 91 10.19 22.99 24.89
N ARG A 92 9.60 21.92 25.44
CA ARG A 92 8.64 22.07 26.55
C ARG A 92 9.41 22.46 27.81
N ASN A 93 8.96 23.50 28.51
CA ASN A 93 9.52 23.96 29.77
C ASN A 93 11.05 24.23 29.69
N PRO A 94 11.50 25.18 28.84
CA PRO A 94 12.94 25.47 28.70
C PRO A 94 13.61 25.83 30.03
N GLU A 95 12.84 26.39 30.98
CA GLU A 95 13.28 26.75 32.33
C GLU A 95 13.75 25.57 33.20
N GLN A 96 13.49 24.32 32.78
CA GLN A 96 13.97 23.13 33.52
C GLN A 96 15.43 22.77 33.18
N TYR A 97 15.96 23.32 32.10
CA TYR A 97 17.32 23.02 31.62
C TYR A 97 18.34 24.07 32.09
N THR A 98 19.60 23.67 32.25
CA THR A 98 20.71 24.60 32.32
C THR A 98 21.02 25.14 30.93
N CYS A 99 21.77 26.25 30.81
CA CYS A 99 22.14 26.82 29.52
C CYS A 99 22.97 25.83 28.67
N THR A 100 23.84 25.03 29.29
CA THR A 100 24.63 23.97 28.65
C THR A 100 23.73 22.85 28.13
N GLN A 101 22.78 22.36 28.93
CA GLN A 101 21.84 21.33 28.53
C GLN A 101 20.95 21.81 27.40
N LEU A 102 20.45 23.05 27.47
CA LEU A 102 19.61 23.63 26.42
C LEU A 102 20.38 23.75 25.10
N ARG A 103 21.64 24.25 25.15
CA ARG A 103 22.54 24.32 23.99
C ARG A 103 22.73 22.91 23.36
N THR A 104 23.04 21.90 24.16
CA THR A 104 23.23 20.51 23.67
C THR A 104 21.95 19.98 23.05
N LEU A 105 20.81 20.18 23.69
CA LEU A 105 19.49 19.77 23.17
C LEU A 105 19.21 20.43 21.83
N LEU A 106 19.39 21.76 21.73
CA LEU A 106 19.15 22.50 20.48
C LEU A 106 20.10 22.08 19.36
N MET A 107 21.33 21.68 19.67
CA MET A 107 22.28 21.16 18.68
C MET A 107 21.91 19.75 18.22
N GLN A 108 21.37 18.90 19.09
CA GLN A 108 20.92 17.55 18.77
C GLN A 108 19.59 17.54 18.04
N MET A 109 18.72 18.53 18.27
CA MET A 109 17.50 18.68 17.49
C MET A 109 17.88 18.95 16.04
N GLN A 110 17.44 18.05 15.15
CA GLN A 110 17.65 18.25 13.71
C GLN A 110 16.97 19.56 13.27
N SER A 111 17.65 20.32 12.40
CA SER A 111 17.03 21.40 11.65
C SER A 111 15.76 20.88 10.98
N GLN A 112 14.77 21.72 10.76
CA GLN A 112 13.73 21.36 9.79
C GLN A 112 14.47 21.06 8.47
N GLN A 113 14.60 19.77 8.16
CA GLN A 113 14.98 19.38 6.80
C GLN A 113 14.02 20.10 5.86
N ALA A 114 14.56 20.63 4.78
CA ALA A 114 13.79 21.33 3.76
C ALA A 114 12.50 20.55 3.52
N ASP A 115 11.38 21.21 3.79
CA ASP A 115 10.06 20.63 3.65
C ASP A 115 9.94 20.02 2.25
N ILE A 116 9.68 18.73 2.21
CA ILE A 116 9.60 18.01 0.94
C ILE A 116 8.24 18.24 0.30
N THR A 117 8.22 18.47 -1.01
CA THR A 117 6.95 18.53 -1.71
C THR A 117 6.35 17.14 -1.89
N PHE A 118 5.02 17.07 -2.03
CA PHE A 118 4.31 15.81 -2.27
C PHE A 118 4.82 15.10 -3.53
N LYS A 119 5.01 15.87 -4.62
CA LYS A 119 5.50 15.33 -5.88
C LYS A 119 6.87 14.68 -5.71
N LYS A 120 7.81 15.37 -5.05
CA LYS A 120 9.16 14.85 -4.82
C LYS A 120 9.13 13.58 -3.96
N ALA A 121 8.39 13.57 -2.84
CA ALA A 121 8.27 12.40 -1.96
C ALA A 121 7.66 11.19 -2.67
N SER A 122 6.63 11.42 -3.50
CA SER A 122 5.98 10.35 -4.27
C SER A 122 6.87 9.86 -5.42
N ASP A 123 7.57 10.74 -6.14
CA ASP A 123 8.51 10.36 -7.22
C ASP A 123 9.66 9.49 -6.68
N GLU A 124 10.23 9.83 -5.53
CA GLU A 124 11.26 9.03 -4.86
C GLU A 124 10.75 7.61 -4.56
N PHE A 125 9.53 7.49 -4.03
CA PHE A 125 8.94 6.18 -3.72
C PHE A 125 8.57 5.38 -4.97
N ILE A 126 7.99 6.02 -5.99
CA ILE A 126 7.65 5.38 -7.27
C ILE A 126 8.92 4.84 -7.94
N ASN A 127 10.01 5.60 -7.92
CA ASN A 127 11.28 5.18 -8.50
C ASN A 127 11.90 4.00 -7.74
N GLU A 128 11.80 3.97 -6.42
CA GLU A 128 12.23 2.81 -5.61
C GLU A 128 11.42 1.56 -5.95
N LEU A 129 10.09 1.68 -6.09
CA LEU A 129 9.23 0.58 -6.49
C LEU A 129 9.57 0.05 -7.90
N LYS A 130 9.91 0.94 -8.84
CA LYS A 130 10.35 0.55 -10.19
C LYS A 130 11.69 -0.19 -10.15
N ARG A 131 12.65 0.28 -9.36
CA ARG A 131 13.97 -0.39 -9.17
C ARG A 131 13.81 -1.79 -8.55
N SER A 132 12.88 -1.95 -7.61
CA SER A 132 12.55 -3.24 -6.99
C SER A 132 11.60 -4.11 -7.82
N GLN A 133 11.39 -3.78 -9.11
CA GLN A 133 10.53 -4.51 -10.06
C GLN A 133 9.05 -4.63 -9.63
N ARG A 134 8.60 -3.79 -8.72
CA ARG A 134 7.20 -3.73 -8.27
C ARG A 134 6.36 -2.81 -9.16
N THR A 135 6.44 -3.02 -10.47
CA THR A 135 5.89 -2.13 -11.51
C THR A 135 4.39 -1.89 -11.39
N THR A 136 3.60 -2.92 -11.05
CA THR A 136 2.13 -2.76 -10.86
C THR A 136 1.82 -1.81 -9.72
N TYR A 137 2.55 -1.92 -8.61
CA TYR A 137 2.36 -1.04 -7.46
C TYR A 137 2.87 0.37 -7.75
N ALA A 138 4.01 0.50 -8.44
CA ALA A 138 4.52 1.78 -8.91
C ALA A 138 3.49 2.53 -9.79
N ASN A 139 2.84 1.83 -10.73
CA ASN A 139 1.80 2.40 -11.58
C ASN A 139 0.56 2.84 -10.78
N MET A 140 0.18 2.11 -9.72
CA MET A 140 -0.91 2.49 -8.83
C MET A 140 -0.56 3.78 -8.07
N MET A 141 0.65 3.84 -7.48
CA MET A 141 1.14 5.04 -6.80
C MET A 141 1.20 6.25 -7.73
N GLN A 142 1.63 6.04 -8.98
CA GLN A 142 1.66 7.11 -9.98
C GLN A 142 0.25 7.65 -10.28
N LYS A 143 -0.77 6.79 -10.34
CA LYS A 143 -2.16 7.22 -10.49
C LYS A 143 -2.64 8.03 -9.28
N THR A 144 -2.29 7.59 -8.08
CA THR A 144 -2.61 8.34 -6.86
C THR A 144 -1.93 9.71 -6.85
N GLN A 145 -0.67 9.79 -7.27
CA GLN A 145 0.05 11.04 -7.43
C GLN A 145 -0.67 11.98 -8.41
N GLU A 146 -1.02 11.49 -9.61
CA GLU A 146 -1.74 12.26 -10.61
C GLU A 146 -3.05 12.85 -10.05
N TYR A 147 -3.84 12.04 -9.35
CA TYR A 147 -5.12 12.49 -8.78
C TYR A 147 -4.96 13.50 -7.66
N PHE A 148 -3.94 13.33 -6.82
CA PHE A 148 -3.70 14.25 -5.72
C PHE A 148 -3.15 15.60 -6.21
N LEU A 149 -2.26 15.59 -7.21
CA LEU A 149 -1.77 16.82 -7.85
C LEU A 149 -2.89 17.56 -8.59
N ASP A 150 -3.79 16.83 -9.27
CA ASP A 150 -5.00 17.42 -9.88
C ASP A 150 -5.91 18.09 -8.83
N PHE A 151 -6.11 17.42 -7.68
CA PHE A 151 -6.91 17.95 -6.56
C PHE A 151 -6.31 19.23 -5.98
N CYS A 152 -4.99 19.26 -5.81
CA CYS A 152 -4.28 20.41 -5.24
C CYS A 152 -4.05 21.54 -6.26
N ASN A 153 -4.41 21.37 -7.53
CA ASN A 153 -4.06 22.27 -8.65
C ASN A 153 -2.55 22.53 -8.75
N GLY A 154 -1.73 21.55 -8.45
CA GLY A 154 -0.28 21.62 -8.49
C GLY A 154 0.40 20.89 -7.33
N ASP A 155 1.69 21.11 -7.15
CA ASP A 155 2.48 20.51 -6.09
C ASP A 155 2.35 21.32 -4.80
N ILE A 156 2.36 20.64 -3.66
CA ILE A 156 2.29 21.26 -2.33
C ILE A 156 3.41 20.75 -1.43
N PHE A 157 3.82 21.53 -0.46
CA PHE A 157 4.68 21.06 0.62
C PHE A 157 3.90 20.11 1.54
N LEU A 158 4.51 18.98 1.90
CA LEU A 158 3.84 17.99 2.75
C LEU A 158 3.47 18.57 4.13
N SER A 159 4.26 19.49 4.67
CA SER A 159 3.97 20.13 5.97
C SER A 159 2.66 20.92 5.97
N THR A 160 2.19 21.39 4.81
CA THR A 160 0.94 22.14 4.72
C THR A 160 -0.30 21.27 4.68
N LEU A 161 -0.14 19.94 4.57
CA LEU A 161 -1.27 19.02 4.45
C LEU A 161 -2.00 18.86 5.77
N THR A 162 -3.28 19.22 5.77
CA THR A 162 -4.17 19.16 6.95
C THR A 162 -5.09 17.93 6.90
N PRO A 163 -5.65 17.52 8.06
CA PRO A 163 -6.69 16.47 8.09
C PRO A 163 -7.92 16.81 7.26
N GLN A 164 -8.30 18.09 7.18
CA GLN A 164 -9.43 18.52 6.37
C GLN A 164 -9.17 18.32 4.87
N GLN A 165 -7.98 18.68 4.38
CA GLN A 165 -7.61 18.45 2.97
C GLN A 165 -7.60 16.97 2.59
N VAL A 166 -7.22 16.07 3.51
CA VAL A 166 -7.32 14.62 3.27
C VAL A 166 -8.78 14.17 3.12
N LEU A 167 -9.71 14.70 3.93
CA LEU A 167 -11.14 14.44 3.78
C LEU A 167 -11.68 14.99 2.46
N ASP A 168 -11.25 16.19 2.07
CA ASP A 168 -11.68 16.83 0.83
C ASP A 168 -11.16 16.09 -0.41
N PHE A 169 -9.93 15.56 -0.34
CA PHE A 169 -9.43 14.67 -1.40
C PHE A 169 -10.26 13.38 -1.52
N SER A 170 -10.69 12.80 -0.39
CA SER A 170 -11.60 11.64 -0.43
C SER A 170 -12.93 11.98 -1.13
N ARG A 171 -13.52 13.17 -0.85
CA ARG A 171 -14.74 13.68 -1.53
C ARG A 171 -14.49 13.95 -3.01
N TYR A 172 -13.33 14.55 -3.35
CA TYR A 172 -12.92 14.76 -4.74
C TYR A 172 -12.89 13.45 -5.53
N LEU A 173 -12.31 12.38 -4.96
CA LEU A 173 -12.29 11.06 -5.60
C LEU A 173 -13.69 10.47 -5.79
N MET A 174 -14.63 10.70 -4.87
CA MET A 174 -16.02 10.25 -4.99
C MET A 174 -16.74 10.89 -6.17
N ASN A 175 -16.51 12.17 -6.36
CA ASN A 175 -17.20 12.96 -7.39
C ASN A 175 -16.50 12.92 -8.76
N ARG A 176 -15.29 12.32 -8.82
CA ARG A 176 -14.53 12.25 -10.06
C ARG A 176 -15.11 11.19 -10.99
N THR A 177 -15.48 11.62 -12.19
CA THR A 177 -15.90 10.71 -13.26
C THR A 177 -14.68 10.14 -13.99
N LEU A 178 -14.75 8.86 -14.41
CA LEU A 178 -13.71 8.24 -15.22
C LEU A 178 -13.73 8.83 -16.63
N LYS A 179 -12.54 9.21 -17.14
CA LYS A 179 -12.36 9.71 -18.51
C LYS A 179 -12.96 8.74 -19.53
N LYS A 180 -14.07 8.78 -20.03
CA LYS A 180 -14.83 7.91 -20.96
C LYS A 180 -16.00 7.12 -20.33
N SER A 181 -16.41 7.42 -19.13
CA SER A 181 -17.53 6.74 -18.48
C SER A 181 -18.22 7.69 -17.50
N ILE A 182 -19.54 7.63 -17.44
CA ILE A 182 -20.36 8.34 -16.44
C ILE A 182 -20.14 7.75 -15.01
N ARG A 183 -19.34 6.67 -14.90
CA ARG A 183 -19.12 5.97 -13.63
C ARG A 183 -18.14 6.73 -12.74
N THR A 184 -18.48 6.86 -11.48
CA THR A 184 -17.60 7.32 -10.41
C THR A 184 -16.71 6.18 -9.88
N PHE A 185 -15.72 6.51 -9.05
CA PHE A 185 -14.90 5.50 -8.40
C PHE A 185 -15.72 4.71 -7.37
N SER A 186 -15.47 3.39 -7.29
CA SER A 186 -16.00 2.55 -6.22
C SER A 186 -15.28 2.85 -4.90
N ASP A 187 -15.95 2.58 -3.76
CA ASP A 187 -15.35 2.73 -2.43
C ASP A 187 -14.02 1.96 -2.29
N THR A 188 -13.93 0.76 -2.90
CA THR A 188 -12.67 0.01 -2.95
C THR A 188 -11.56 0.81 -3.64
N THR A 189 -11.85 1.47 -4.77
CA THR A 189 -10.87 2.26 -5.51
C THR A 189 -10.47 3.51 -4.74
N ILE A 190 -11.44 4.19 -4.11
CA ILE A 190 -11.18 5.35 -3.24
C ILE A 190 -10.28 4.94 -2.08
N ASN A 191 -10.60 3.83 -1.39
CA ASN A 191 -9.78 3.31 -0.29
C ASN A 191 -8.36 2.97 -0.72
N ILE A 192 -8.15 2.49 -1.95
CA ILE A 192 -6.81 2.22 -2.49
C ILE A 192 -6.04 3.53 -2.60
N HIS A 193 -6.57 4.55 -3.29
CA HIS A 193 -5.86 5.81 -3.47
C HIS A 193 -5.62 6.55 -2.15
N MET A 194 -6.57 6.53 -1.23
CA MET A 194 -6.39 7.09 0.10
C MET A 194 -5.31 6.35 0.91
N THR A 195 -5.26 5.03 0.80
CA THR A 195 -4.21 4.22 1.45
C THR A 195 -2.84 4.50 0.84
N ASP A 196 -2.76 4.64 -0.48
CA ASP A 196 -1.54 4.96 -1.21
C ASP A 196 -1.00 6.35 -0.80
N LEU A 197 -1.87 7.36 -0.72
CA LEU A 197 -1.50 8.69 -0.19
C LEU A 197 -0.96 8.58 1.24
N LYS A 198 -1.64 7.82 2.11
CA LYS A 198 -1.19 7.58 3.49
C LYS A 198 0.20 6.92 3.54
N VAL A 199 0.46 5.99 2.64
CA VAL A 199 1.78 5.31 2.55
C VAL A 199 2.88 6.30 2.17
N ILE A 200 2.65 7.20 1.21
CA ILE A 200 3.62 8.24 0.82
C ILE A 200 3.94 9.15 2.01
N ILE A 201 2.90 9.63 2.71
CA ILE A 201 3.08 10.51 3.88
C ILE A 201 3.82 9.80 5.01
N ASN A 202 3.39 8.59 5.36
CA ASN A 202 4.04 7.81 6.42
C ASN A 202 5.51 7.50 6.09
N ARG A 203 5.84 7.28 4.80
CA ARG A 203 7.20 7.09 4.35
C ARG A 203 8.03 8.37 4.54
N ALA A 204 7.50 9.52 4.11
CA ALA A 204 8.16 10.81 4.31
C ALA A 204 8.40 11.11 5.80
N MET A 205 7.43 10.78 6.67
CA MET A 205 7.59 10.90 8.12
C MET A 205 8.69 9.98 8.66
N LYS A 206 8.72 8.71 8.23
CA LYS A 206 9.75 7.73 8.64
C LYS A 206 11.14 8.14 8.18
N MET A 207 11.25 8.77 7.02
CA MET A 207 12.51 9.32 6.50
C MET A 207 12.84 10.70 7.08
N GLN A 208 12.04 11.18 8.03
CA GLN A 208 12.19 12.49 8.68
C GLN A 208 12.17 13.68 7.70
N GLN A 209 11.55 13.51 6.54
CA GLN A 209 11.40 14.55 5.52
C GLN A 209 10.24 15.51 5.84
N VAL A 210 9.31 15.10 6.69
CA VAL A 210 8.19 15.91 7.20
C VAL A 210 7.82 15.47 8.61
N ARG A 211 7.32 16.41 9.41
CA ARG A 211 6.76 16.13 10.74
C ARG A 211 5.40 16.80 10.87
N TYR A 212 4.48 16.14 11.53
CA TYR A 212 3.16 16.66 11.83
C TYR A 212 2.91 16.59 13.34
N ASP A 213 2.33 17.64 13.90
CA ASP A 213 1.80 17.63 15.27
C ASP A 213 0.51 16.81 15.34
N ILE A 214 -0.32 16.91 14.30
CA ILE A 214 -1.53 16.13 14.09
C ILE A 214 -1.41 15.40 12.76
N HIS A 215 -1.47 14.06 12.79
CA HIS A 215 -1.33 13.25 11.57
C HIS A 215 -2.45 13.59 10.56
N PRO A 216 -2.15 13.89 9.27
CA PRO A 216 -3.15 14.29 8.29
C PRO A 216 -4.30 13.28 8.10
N PHE A 217 -4.05 12.00 8.36
CA PHE A 217 -5.06 10.94 8.27
C PHE A 217 -5.82 10.66 9.56
N LEU A 218 -5.73 11.53 10.60
CA LEU A 218 -6.39 11.32 11.88
C LEU A 218 -7.91 11.16 11.73
N LEU A 219 -8.52 12.00 10.91
CA LEU A 219 -9.98 12.06 10.74
C LEU A 219 -10.51 11.09 9.67
N TRP A 220 -9.64 10.61 8.76
CA TRP A 220 -10.09 9.75 7.68
C TRP A 220 -10.26 8.30 8.13
N LYS A 221 -11.43 7.74 7.84
CA LYS A 221 -11.75 6.33 8.06
C LYS A 221 -11.97 5.62 6.73
N LYS A 222 -11.50 4.37 6.64
CA LYS A 222 -11.73 3.51 5.49
C LYS A 222 -13.23 3.30 5.30
N ARG A 223 -13.70 3.45 4.06
CA ARG A 223 -15.10 3.21 3.69
C ARG A 223 -15.41 1.71 3.75
N ALA A 224 -16.61 1.36 4.16
CA ALA A 224 -17.07 -0.01 4.08
C ALA A 224 -17.10 -0.49 2.62
N THR A 225 -16.62 -1.68 2.36
CA THR A 225 -16.63 -2.29 1.03
C THR A 225 -17.30 -3.65 1.10
N HIS A 226 -18.22 -3.91 0.17
CA HIS A 226 -18.82 -5.22 0.06
C HIS A 226 -17.92 -6.16 -0.74
N ASN A 227 -17.76 -7.38 -0.26
CA ASN A 227 -17.12 -8.44 -1.04
C ASN A 227 -18.03 -8.78 -2.23
N ARG A 228 -17.43 -8.88 -3.42
CA ARG A 228 -18.19 -9.36 -4.58
C ARG A 228 -18.36 -10.85 -4.47
N GLU A 229 -19.58 -11.32 -4.48
CA GLU A 229 -19.92 -12.69 -4.74
C GLU A 229 -19.68 -12.96 -6.23
N LEU A 230 -18.73 -13.79 -6.54
CA LEU A 230 -18.27 -14.07 -7.90
C LEU A 230 -18.27 -15.57 -8.21
N ASP A 231 -18.62 -16.39 -7.25
CA ASP A 231 -18.79 -17.83 -7.43
C ASP A 231 -20.04 -18.12 -8.25
N ILE A 232 -20.04 -19.27 -8.83
CA ILE A 232 -21.17 -19.88 -9.57
C ILE A 232 -21.44 -21.25 -8.98
N THR A 233 -22.64 -21.76 -9.16
CA THR A 233 -23.03 -23.11 -8.64
C THR A 233 -22.27 -24.21 -9.36
N VAL A 234 -22.32 -25.43 -8.82
CA VAL A 234 -21.73 -26.62 -9.43
C VAL A 234 -22.39 -26.89 -10.78
N GLU A 235 -23.72 -26.74 -10.89
CA GLU A 235 -24.52 -26.90 -12.11
C GLU A 235 -24.12 -25.88 -13.18
N GLU A 236 -23.99 -24.63 -12.81
CA GLU A 236 -23.52 -23.57 -13.73
C GLU A 236 -22.10 -23.84 -14.21
N LEU A 237 -21.22 -24.35 -13.33
CA LEU A 237 -19.85 -24.73 -13.70
C LEU A 237 -19.86 -25.94 -14.64
N ARG A 238 -20.73 -26.96 -14.42
CA ARG A 238 -20.96 -28.08 -15.35
C ARG A 238 -21.43 -27.59 -16.71
N ALA A 239 -22.42 -26.70 -16.72
CA ALA A 239 -22.92 -26.12 -17.97
C ALA A 239 -21.83 -25.32 -18.74
N ILE A 240 -20.90 -24.63 -18.05
CA ILE A 240 -19.73 -24.04 -18.69
C ILE A 240 -18.77 -25.10 -19.21
N ARG A 241 -18.52 -26.19 -18.46
CA ARG A 241 -17.66 -27.30 -18.86
C ARG A 241 -18.14 -27.93 -20.15
N ASP A 242 -19.42 -28.20 -20.21
CA ASP A 242 -20.06 -28.94 -21.32
C ASP A 242 -20.52 -28.02 -22.46
N TYR A 243 -20.29 -26.69 -22.34
CA TYR A 243 -20.69 -25.72 -23.34
C TYR A 243 -20.09 -26.00 -24.72
N PRO A 244 -20.90 -26.08 -25.78
CA PRO A 244 -20.43 -26.30 -27.16
C PRO A 244 -19.69 -25.04 -27.66
N THR A 245 -18.37 -25.13 -27.77
CA THR A 245 -17.54 -24.02 -28.23
C THR A 245 -17.44 -24.01 -29.75
N THR A 246 -17.70 -22.85 -30.37
CA THR A 246 -17.68 -22.65 -31.82
C THR A 246 -16.36 -22.06 -32.35
N SER A 247 -15.51 -21.54 -31.47
CA SER A 247 -14.24 -20.95 -31.86
C SER A 247 -13.08 -21.35 -30.95
N TYR A 248 -11.85 -21.25 -31.46
CA TYR A 248 -10.65 -21.47 -30.67
C TYR A 248 -10.60 -20.57 -29.41
N ALA A 249 -10.99 -19.31 -29.55
CA ALA A 249 -10.96 -18.37 -28.41
C ALA A 249 -11.97 -18.72 -27.32
N GLN A 250 -13.15 -19.24 -27.68
CA GLN A 250 -14.13 -19.76 -26.71
C GLN A 250 -13.61 -21.01 -26.04
N ARG A 251 -13.10 -21.97 -26.81
CA ARG A 251 -12.52 -23.22 -26.27
C ARG A 251 -11.37 -22.92 -25.31
N TYR A 252 -10.45 -22.07 -25.72
CA TYR A 252 -9.33 -21.65 -24.86
C TYR A 252 -9.83 -20.98 -23.56
N ALA A 253 -10.85 -20.12 -23.63
CA ALA A 253 -11.39 -19.45 -22.45
C ALA A 253 -12.03 -20.43 -21.47
N ARG A 254 -12.84 -21.38 -21.98
CA ARG A 254 -13.46 -22.46 -21.20
C ARG A 254 -12.39 -23.35 -20.56
N ASP A 255 -11.48 -23.85 -21.38
CA ASP A 255 -10.46 -24.80 -20.95
C ASP A 255 -9.52 -24.18 -19.90
N MET A 256 -9.09 -22.93 -20.10
CA MET A 256 -8.27 -22.24 -19.09
C MET A 256 -9.03 -21.98 -17.79
N PHE A 257 -10.31 -21.66 -17.86
CA PHE A 257 -11.16 -21.46 -16.69
C PHE A 257 -11.29 -22.75 -15.88
N LEU A 258 -11.60 -23.88 -16.54
CA LEU A 258 -11.66 -25.20 -15.93
C LEU A 258 -10.29 -25.62 -15.38
N LEU A 259 -9.21 -25.37 -16.13
CA LEU A 259 -7.86 -25.67 -15.65
C LEU A 259 -7.52 -24.91 -14.37
N SER A 260 -7.94 -23.64 -14.26
CA SER A 260 -7.79 -22.92 -13.00
C SER A 260 -8.52 -23.60 -11.85
N TYR A 261 -9.74 -24.07 -12.08
CA TYR A 261 -10.53 -24.78 -11.08
C TYR A 261 -9.89 -26.12 -10.69
N TYR A 262 -9.49 -26.95 -11.65
CA TYR A 262 -8.84 -28.25 -11.41
C TYR A 262 -7.47 -28.14 -10.72
N LEU A 263 -6.82 -26.99 -10.85
CA LEU A 263 -5.55 -26.68 -10.19
C LEU A 263 -5.72 -25.78 -8.96
N GLY A 264 -6.78 -26.03 -8.16
CA GLY A 264 -6.98 -25.36 -6.88
C GLY A 264 -7.26 -23.85 -6.99
N GLY A 265 -7.88 -23.41 -8.08
CA GLY A 265 -8.17 -21.98 -8.28
C GLY A 265 -6.92 -21.12 -8.51
N ILE A 266 -5.90 -21.64 -9.20
CA ILE A 266 -4.65 -20.95 -9.48
C ILE A 266 -4.86 -19.62 -10.21
N ASN A 267 -4.07 -18.58 -9.91
CA ASN A 267 -4.14 -17.32 -10.64
C ASN A 267 -3.56 -17.44 -12.06
N LEU A 268 -4.14 -16.69 -13.01
CA LEU A 268 -3.72 -16.72 -14.41
C LEU A 268 -2.22 -16.41 -14.60
N VAL A 269 -1.68 -15.47 -13.84
CA VAL A 269 -0.26 -15.11 -13.95
C VAL A 269 0.65 -16.27 -13.53
N ASP A 270 0.27 -16.99 -12.48
CA ASP A 270 1.01 -18.15 -11.99
C ASP A 270 0.87 -19.32 -12.97
N LEU A 271 -0.35 -19.57 -13.46
CA LEU A 271 -0.66 -20.60 -14.45
C LEU A 271 0.13 -20.41 -15.77
N LEU A 272 0.17 -19.20 -16.32
CA LEU A 272 0.84 -18.91 -17.59
C LEU A 272 2.37 -18.86 -17.49
N ARG A 273 2.93 -18.89 -16.30
CA ARG A 273 4.37 -18.91 -16.04
C ARG A 273 4.90 -20.27 -15.61
N TYR A 274 4.00 -21.21 -15.34
CA TYR A 274 4.37 -22.53 -14.87
C TYR A 274 4.85 -23.40 -16.02
N ASP A 275 5.99 -24.07 -15.82
CA ASP A 275 6.52 -25.08 -16.75
C ASP A 275 5.91 -26.44 -16.44
N PHE A 276 5.06 -26.93 -17.34
CA PHE A 276 4.32 -28.16 -17.19
C PHE A 276 5.04 -29.41 -17.73
N ARG A 277 6.26 -29.26 -18.29
CA ARG A 277 6.99 -30.42 -18.85
C ARG A 277 7.26 -31.44 -17.76
N ASP A 278 6.90 -32.69 -18.06
CA ASP A 278 7.14 -33.86 -17.18
C ASP A 278 6.66 -33.69 -15.74
N LYS A 279 5.63 -32.85 -15.54
CA LYS A 279 5.07 -32.60 -14.20
C LYS A 279 3.84 -33.44 -13.94
N THR A 280 3.89 -34.23 -12.88
CA THR A 280 2.73 -34.90 -12.27
C THR A 280 2.15 -34.10 -11.09
N GLN A 281 2.86 -33.05 -10.68
CA GLN A 281 2.53 -32.23 -9.51
C GLN A 281 2.70 -30.75 -9.82
N MET A 282 1.80 -29.96 -9.27
CA MET A 282 2.00 -28.53 -9.13
C MET A 282 2.93 -28.27 -7.92
N ASP A 283 3.90 -27.43 -8.11
CA ASP A 283 4.79 -26.98 -7.05
C ASP A 283 5.23 -25.55 -7.34
N PHE A 284 4.59 -24.60 -6.70
CA PHE A 284 4.80 -23.20 -7.02
C PHE A 284 4.70 -22.26 -5.82
N ILE A 285 5.36 -21.11 -5.93
CA ILE A 285 5.21 -19.98 -5.02
C ILE A 285 4.38 -18.92 -5.73
N ARG A 286 3.25 -18.54 -5.14
CA ARG A 286 2.35 -17.54 -5.71
C ARG A 286 3.07 -16.21 -5.93
N THR A 287 3.03 -15.68 -7.16
CA THR A 287 3.73 -14.43 -7.55
C THR A 287 3.35 -13.25 -6.65
N LYS A 288 2.07 -13.11 -6.28
CA LYS A 288 1.57 -11.99 -5.46
C LYS A 288 2.17 -11.95 -4.06
N SER A 289 2.46 -13.10 -3.46
CA SER A 289 2.92 -13.22 -2.07
C SER A 289 4.39 -13.58 -1.92
N ARG A 290 5.12 -13.76 -3.03
CA ARG A 290 6.55 -14.16 -3.03
C ARG A 290 7.43 -13.31 -2.11
N ASN A 291 7.22 -11.99 -2.10
CA ASN A 291 8.06 -11.04 -1.37
C ASN A 291 7.45 -10.55 -0.05
N THR A 292 6.28 -11.05 0.36
CA THR A 292 5.55 -10.55 1.52
C THR A 292 5.36 -11.57 2.62
N LYS A 293 5.68 -12.84 2.36
CA LYS A 293 5.53 -13.93 3.32
C LYS A 293 6.88 -14.31 3.90
N GLN A 294 6.91 -14.54 5.21
CA GLN A 294 7.99 -15.25 5.90
C GLN A 294 7.66 -16.74 5.95
N GLY A 295 8.66 -17.60 5.75
CA GLY A 295 8.54 -19.05 5.82
C GLY A 295 8.34 -19.75 4.47
N ASP A 296 8.03 -21.04 4.49
CA ASP A 296 7.77 -21.85 3.29
C ASP A 296 6.41 -21.49 2.70
N ASN A 297 6.46 -20.78 1.57
CA ASN A 297 5.28 -20.26 0.88
C ASN A 297 4.89 -21.11 -0.33
N ARG A 298 5.45 -22.32 -0.41
CA ARG A 298 5.27 -23.25 -1.50
C ARG A 298 3.93 -23.98 -1.37
N THR A 299 3.18 -23.98 -2.44
CA THR A 299 1.95 -24.78 -2.58
C THR A 299 2.26 -25.96 -3.45
N SER A 300 1.96 -27.16 -2.99
CA SER A 300 2.18 -28.40 -3.72
C SER A 300 0.97 -29.30 -3.67
N PHE A 301 0.54 -29.84 -4.82
CA PHE A 301 -0.52 -30.84 -4.96
C PHE A 301 -0.37 -31.60 -6.28
N THR A 302 -1.02 -32.77 -6.36
CA THR A 302 -1.03 -33.62 -7.56
C THR A 302 -1.89 -32.99 -8.65
N ILE A 303 -1.40 -32.99 -9.90
CA ILE A 303 -2.20 -32.60 -11.07
C ILE A 303 -3.25 -33.67 -11.32
N GLN A 304 -4.51 -33.28 -11.24
CA GLN A 304 -5.63 -34.22 -11.41
C GLN A 304 -5.82 -34.63 -12.87
N PRO A 305 -6.35 -35.83 -13.14
CA PRO A 305 -6.52 -36.34 -14.50
C PRO A 305 -7.30 -35.43 -15.44
N GLU A 306 -8.28 -34.68 -14.92
CA GLU A 306 -9.11 -33.75 -15.69
C GLU A 306 -8.33 -32.56 -16.25
N ALA A 307 -7.22 -32.18 -15.61
CA ALA A 307 -6.34 -31.10 -16.04
C ALA A 307 -5.44 -31.52 -17.22
N LEU A 308 -5.04 -32.79 -17.30
CA LEU A 308 -4.02 -33.27 -18.25
C LEU A 308 -4.42 -33.06 -19.74
N PRO A 309 -5.66 -33.33 -20.18
CA PRO A 309 -6.03 -33.08 -21.58
C PRO A 309 -5.94 -31.60 -21.96
N ILE A 310 -6.23 -30.72 -21.02
CA ILE A 310 -6.14 -29.28 -21.24
C ILE A 310 -4.68 -28.83 -21.31
N ILE A 311 -3.85 -29.29 -20.37
CA ILE A 311 -2.42 -28.99 -20.36
C ILE A 311 -1.80 -29.46 -21.69
N ASN A 312 -2.01 -30.70 -22.07
CA ASN A 312 -1.44 -31.30 -23.30
C ASN A 312 -1.86 -30.54 -24.56
N ARG A 313 -3.08 -29.97 -24.58
CA ARG A 313 -3.61 -29.23 -25.74
C ARG A 313 -2.92 -27.89 -25.96
N TYR A 314 -2.52 -27.21 -24.88
CA TYR A 314 -2.03 -25.82 -24.95
C TYR A 314 -0.56 -25.67 -24.58
N MET A 315 0.06 -26.71 -24.04
CA MET A 315 1.47 -26.68 -23.65
C MET A 315 2.38 -26.67 -24.89
N ASP A 316 3.26 -25.72 -24.91
CA ASP A 316 4.40 -25.71 -25.84
C ASP A 316 5.49 -26.66 -25.35
N LYS A 317 5.86 -27.63 -26.18
CA LYS A 317 6.81 -28.68 -25.80
C LYS A 317 8.22 -28.17 -25.49
N GLN A 318 8.63 -27.04 -26.08
CA GLN A 318 9.96 -26.48 -25.86
C GLN A 318 10.04 -25.71 -24.55
N THR A 319 9.02 -24.91 -24.25
CA THR A 319 9.05 -24.01 -23.09
C THR A 319 8.25 -24.55 -21.88
N GLY A 320 7.39 -25.55 -22.07
CA GLY A 320 6.47 -26.07 -21.07
C GLY A 320 5.33 -25.11 -20.72
N LEU A 321 5.23 -23.95 -21.37
CA LEU A 321 4.28 -22.91 -21.05
C LEU A 321 2.96 -23.11 -21.82
N LEU A 322 1.85 -22.71 -21.21
CA LEU A 322 0.55 -22.70 -21.89
C LEU A 322 0.46 -21.48 -22.83
N LEU A 323 0.25 -21.73 -24.10
CA LEU A 323 0.23 -20.71 -25.13
C LEU A 323 -1.18 -20.49 -25.69
N PHE A 324 -1.46 -19.26 -26.09
CA PHE A 324 -2.66 -18.96 -26.88
C PHE A 324 -2.33 -18.98 -28.39
N ALA A 325 -2.87 -19.96 -29.13
CA ALA A 325 -2.59 -20.15 -30.56
C ALA A 325 -1.07 -20.20 -30.87
N GLY A 326 -0.33 -20.96 -30.08
CA GLY A 326 1.14 -21.12 -30.24
C GLY A 326 1.95 -19.86 -29.94
N LYS A 327 1.35 -18.79 -29.36
CA LYS A 327 2.02 -17.52 -29.12
C LYS A 327 1.98 -17.11 -27.66
N LYS A 328 3.12 -16.64 -27.15
CA LYS A 328 3.21 -16.00 -25.83
C LYS A 328 2.56 -14.61 -25.87
N LYS A 329 1.54 -14.39 -25.05
CA LYS A 329 0.83 -13.10 -24.91
C LYS A 329 0.92 -12.57 -23.47
N LYS A 330 0.75 -11.26 -23.33
CA LYS A 330 0.69 -10.64 -21.98
C LYS A 330 -0.52 -11.18 -21.20
N PRO A 331 -0.36 -11.56 -19.91
CA PRO A 331 -1.46 -12.11 -19.09
C PRO A 331 -2.73 -11.25 -19.09
N VAL A 332 -2.59 -9.92 -19.07
CA VAL A 332 -3.73 -8.97 -19.11
C VAL A 332 -4.55 -9.12 -20.41
N THR A 333 -3.88 -9.29 -21.55
CA THR A 333 -4.56 -9.48 -22.84
C THR A 333 -5.32 -10.82 -22.88
N ILE A 334 -4.67 -11.89 -22.39
CA ILE A 334 -5.28 -13.21 -22.27
C ILE A 334 -6.50 -13.15 -21.35
N GLN A 335 -6.35 -12.55 -20.15
CA GLN A 335 -7.45 -12.42 -19.20
C GLN A 335 -8.64 -11.65 -19.77
N GLY A 336 -8.40 -10.59 -20.51
CA GLY A 336 -9.46 -9.83 -21.19
C GLY A 336 -10.22 -10.67 -22.21
N GLY A 337 -9.52 -11.49 -22.98
CA GLY A 337 -10.11 -12.45 -23.93
C GLY A 337 -10.94 -13.53 -23.25
N ILE A 338 -10.39 -14.15 -22.19
CA ILE A 338 -11.07 -15.16 -21.39
C ILE A 338 -12.35 -14.56 -20.77
N ASN A 339 -12.27 -13.44 -20.09
CA ASN A 339 -13.43 -12.82 -19.43
C ASN A 339 -14.55 -12.48 -20.41
N ARG A 340 -14.23 -12.03 -21.63
CA ARG A 340 -15.23 -11.74 -22.66
C ARG A 340 -15.97 -13.00 -23.11
N ASN A 341 -15.25 -14.07 -23.35
CA ASN A 341 -15.85 -15.32 -23.80
C ASN A 341 -16.61 -16.03 -22.67
N LEU A 342 -16.09 -16.03 -21.42
CA LEU A 342 -16.81 -16.58 -20.27
C LEU A 342 -18.16 -15.87 -20.05
N LYS A 343 -18.22 -14.56 -20.14
CA LYS A 343 -19.49 -13.82 -20.02
C LYS A 343 -20.49 -14.20 -21.08
N LYS A 344 -20.04 -14.40 -22.32
CA LYS A 344 -20.92 -14.85 -23.41
C LYS A 344 -21.45 -16.28 -23.13
N MET A 345 -20.59 -17.19 -22.69
CA MET A 345 -21.01 -18.54 -22.34
C MET A 345 -21.98 -18.52 -21.17
N ALA A 346 -21.66 -17.80 -20.09
CA ALA A 346 -22.51 -17.68 -18.92
C ALA A 346 -23.90 -17.07 -19.26
N GLN A 347 -23.94 -16.11 -20.16
CA GLN A 347 -25.20 -15.54 -20.66
C GLN A 347 -26.03 -16.57 -21.41
N ASN A 348 -25.39 -17.36 -22.29
CA ASN A 348 -26.07 -18.33 -23.13
C ASN A 348 -26.63 -19.52 -22.33
N ILE A 349 -25.98 -19.89 -21.21
CA ILE A 349 -26.47 -20.97 -20.31
C ILE A 349 -27.43 -20.47 -19.23
N GLY A 350 -27.77 -19.16 -19.22
CA GLY A 350 -28.76 -18.60 -18.31
C GLY A 350 -28.26 -18.22 -16.93
N VAL A 351 -26.96 -18.06 -16.71
CA VAL A 351 -26.42 -17.55 -15.43
C VAL A 351 -26.98 -16.18 -15.14
N GLN A 352 -27.68 -16.03 -14.03
CA GLN A 352 -28.39 -14.77 -13.69
C GLN A 352 -27.47 -13.55 -13.68
N ASP A 353 -26.33 -13.68 -13.03
CA ASP A 353 -25.32 -12.61 -12.91
C ASP A 353 -24.16 -12.76 -13.91
N TYR A 354 -24.41 -13.25 -15.13
CA TYR A 354 -23.38 -13.54 -16.14
C TYR A 354 -22.36 -12.40 -16.33
N LYS A 355 -22.73 -11.14 -16.08
CA LYS A 355 -21.83 -9.96 -16.18
C LYS A 355 -20.72 -10.00 -15.14
N LYS A 356 -20.91 -10.69 -14.02
CA LYS A 356 -19.92 -10.87 -12.95
C LYS A 356 -18.93 -11.98 -13.26
N VAL A 357 -19.31 -12.97 -14.12
CA VAL A 357 -18.46 -14.12 -14.44
C VAL A 357 -17.16 -13.66 -15.10
N CYS A 358 -16.06 -14.11 -14.55
CA CYS A 358 -14.72 -13.76 -15.00
C CYS A 358 -13.71 -14.85 -14.64
N TRP A 359 -12.46 -14.70 -15.03
CA TRP A 359 -11.40 -15.64 -14.66
C TRP A 359 -11.38 -15.95 -13.15
N TYR A 360 -11.55 -14.93 -12.32
CA TYR A 360 -11.48 -15.08 -10.86
C TYR A 360 -12.65 -15.89 -10.27
N THR A 361 -13.72 -16.05 -11.01
CA THR A 361 -14.88 -16.89 -10.66
C THR A 361 -14.46 -18.35 -10.43
N ALA A 362 -13.58 -18.93 -11.26
CA ALA A 362 -13.09 -20.28 -11.06
C ALA A 362 -12.50 -20.50 -9.66
N ARG A 363 -11.70 -19.53 -9.19
CA ARG A 363 -11.10 -19.58 -7.86
C ARG A 363 -12.13 -19.40 -6.73
N LYS A 364 -13.09 -18.51 -6.93
CA LYS A 364 -14.16 -18.28 -5.95
C LYS A 364 -15.05 -19.49 -5.82
N SER A 365 -15.48 -20.08 -6.95
CA SER A 365 -16.28 -21.30 -6.97
C SER A 365 -15.53 -22.49 -6.38
N PHE A 366 -14.23 -22.66 -6.67
CA PHE A 366 -13.42 -23.71 -6.04
C PHE A 366 -13.45 -23.61 -4.51
N VAL A 367 -13.27 -22.42 -3.96
CA VAL A 367 -13.29 -22.21 -2.51
C VAL A 367 -14.69 -22.42 -1.94
N GLN A 368 -15.74 -21.91 -2.60
CA GLN A 368 -17.11 -22.05 -2.13
C GLN A 368 -17.56 -23.52 -2.17
N HIS A 369 -17.36 -24.21 -3.28
CA HIS A 369 -17.70 -25.64 -3.41
C HIS A 369 -16.95 -26.50 -2.38
N GLY A 370 -15.68 -26.19 -2.13
CA GLY A 370 -14.92 -26.89 -1.09
C GLY A 370 -15.44 -26.60 0.33
N PHE A 371 -15.86 -25.38 0.59
CA PHE A 371 -16.50 -25.01 1.86
C PHE A 371 -17.83 -25.74 2.06
N ASP A 372 -18.66 -25.80 1.03
CA ASP A 372 -19.96 -26.48 1.04
C ASP A 372 -19.81 -28.01 1.26
N LEU A 373 -18.69 -28.59 0.83
CA LEU A 373 -18.30 -29.99 1.09
C LEU A 373 -17.67 -30.19 2.49
N GLY A 374 -17.63 -29.17 3.34
CA GLY A 374 -17.06 -29.25 4.69
C GLY A 374 -15.52 -29.25 4.76
N ILE A 375 -14.82 -28.92 3.66
CA ILE A 375 -13.37 -28.82 3.66
C ILE A 375 -12.95 -27.61 4.50
N THR A 376 -11.99 -27.82 5.41
CA THR A 376 -11.55 -26.78 6.33
C THR A 376 -10.91 -25.58 5.60
N LEU A 377 -11.12 -24.38 6.13
CA LEU A 377 -10.61 -23.13 5.53
C LEU A 377 -9.09 -23.15 5.33
N ASP A 378 -8.37 -23.78 6.23
CA ASP A 378 -6.90 -23.85 6.21
C ASP A 378 -6.41 -24.68 5.01
N VAL A 379 -7.10 -25.79 4.70
CA VAL A 379 -6.81 -26.60 3.53
C VAL A 379 -7.15 -25.86 2.25
N LEU A 380 -8.31 -25.18 2.22
CA LEU A 380 -8.69 -24.34 1.08
C LEU A 380 -7.71 -23.18 0.86
N GLU A 381 -7.27 -22.49 1.93
CA GLU A 381 -6.24 -21.42 1.84
C GLU A 381 -4.93 -21.98 1.27
N TYR A 382 -4.51 -23.19 1.70
CA TYR A 382 -3.33 -23.84 1.14
C TYR A 382 -3.50 -24.15 -0.35
N CYS A 383 -4.60 -24.80 -0.76
CA CYS A 383 -4.86 -25.15 -2.17
C CYS A 383 -4.78 -23.93 -3.09
N ILE A 384 -5.34 -22.81 -2.65
CA ILE A 384 -5.31 -21.56 -3.43
C ILE A 384 -3.99 -20.77 -3.28
N GLY A 385 -2.99 -21.28 -2.57
CA GLY A 385 -1.72 -20.60 -2.34
C GLY A 385 -1.86 -19.28 -1.55
N GLN A 386 -2.83 -19.19 -0.66
CA GLN A 386 -3.02 -18.06 0.24
C GLN A 386 -2.27 -18.33 1.55
N SER A 387 -1.75 -17.31 2.23
CA SER A 387 -1.13 -17.54 3.54
C SER A 387 -2.20 -17.86 4.55
N MET A 388 -2.02 -18.95 5.27
CA MET A 388 -2.72 -19.15 6.52
C MET A 388 -2.43 -17.98 7.45
N LYS A 389 -3.46 -17.42 8.07
CA LYS A 389 -3.28 -16.34 9.05
C LYS A 389 -2.60 -16.94 10.28
N THR A 390 -1.30 -16.69 10.42
CA THR A 390 -0.43 -17.22 11.48
C THR A 390 -0.77 -16.70 12.90
N ASN A 391 -1.77 -15.84 13.05
CA ASN A 391 -2.13 -15.25 14.35
C ASN A 391 -2.92 -16.20 15.28
N ARG A 392 -3.21 -17.43 14.87
CA ARG A 392 -3.79 -18.44 15.76
C ARG A 392 -2.69 -19.37 16.24
N PRO A 393 -2.47 -19.52 17.55
CA PRO A 393 -1.41 -20.38 18.11
C PRO A 393 -1.47 -21.84 17.63
N ILE A 394 -2.67 -22.33 17.27
CA ILE A 394 -2.90 -23.69 16.76
C ILE A 394 -2.06 -24.00 15.51
N PHE A 395 -1.76 -22.98 14.66
CA PHE A 395 -0.92 -23.19 13.47
C PHE A 395 0.54 -23.48 13.76
N ASN A 396 1.01 -23.30 15.00
CA ASN A 396 2.31 -23.75 15.43
C ASN A 396 2.37 -25.29 15.58
N TYR A 397 1.20 -25.93 15.70
CA TYR A 397 1.05 -27.38 15.90
C TYR A 397 0.49 -28.10 14.67
N LEU A 398 -0.11 -27.38 13.71
CA LEU A 398 -0.72 -27.97 12.51
C LEU A 398 0.17 -27.75 11.29
N ARG A 399 0.44 -28.81 10.57
CA ARG A 399 1.12 -28.77 9.29
C ARG A 399 0.18 -29.27 8.19
N ILE A 400 -0.28 -28.35 7.35
CA ILE A 400 -1.02 -28.71 6.14
C ILE A 400 0.00 -29.13 5.10
N MET A 401 -0.17 -30.34 4.59
CA MET A 401 0.71 -30.97 3.62
C MET A 401 -0.01 -31.23 2.33
N ARG A 402 0.76 -31.54 1.28
CA ARG A 402 0.26 -31.91 -0.05
C ARG A 402 -0.89 -32.92 0.01
N LYS A 403 -0.80 -33.98 0.83
CA LYS A 403 -1.84 -35.00 0.96
C LYS A 403 -3.24 -34.45 1.30
N HIS A 404 -3.29 -33.38 2.11
CA HIS A 404 -4.57 -32.75 2.47
C HIS A 404 -5.16 -31.98 1.27
N ALA A 405 -4.30 -31.30 0.50
CA ALA A 405 -4.70 -30.62 -0.72
C ALA A 405 -5.16 -31.61 -1.80
N ASP A 406 -4.45 -32.73 -1.96
CA ASP A 406 -4.81 -33.78 -2.92
C ASP A 406 -6.21 -34.37 -2.65
N VAL A 407 -6.51 -34.65 -1.38
CA VAL A 407 -7.84 -35.11 -0.97
C VAL A 407 -8.91 -34.06 -1.24
N ALA A 408 -8.66 -32.82 -0.81
CA ALA A 408 -9.61 -31.71 -0.97
C ALA A 408 -9.90 -31.42 -2.46
N ILE A 409 -8.86 -31.32 -3.28
CA ILE A 409 -9.01 -31.05 -4.72
C ILE A 409 -9.78 -32.21 -5.38
N ARG A 410 -9.47 -33.45 -5.00
CA ARG A 410 -10.19 -34.61 -5.54
C ARG A 410 -11.68 -34.57 -5.20
N GLN A 411 -12.03 -34.34 -3.93
CA GLN A 411 -13.44 -34.23 -3.49
C GLN A 411 -14.19 -33.13 -4.25
N ILE A 412 -13.60 -31.98 -4.44
CA ILE A 412 -14.20 -30.85 -5.17
C ILE A 412 -14.42 -31.20 -6.65
N ILE A 413 -13.48 -31.91 -7.27
CA ILE A 413 -13.62 -32.35 -8.69
C ILE A 413 -14.61 -33.49 -8.82
N ASP A 414 -14.63 -34.43 -7.89
CA ASP A 414 -15.62 -35.54 -7.89
C ASP A 414 -17.04 -35.00 -7.78
N ASN A 415 -17.28 -34.02 -6.89
CA ASN A 415 -18.58 -33.35 -6.79
C ASN A 415 -18.99 -32.65 -8.10
N LEU A 416 -18.01 -32.06 -8.84
CA LEU A 416 -18.30 -31.51 -10.17
C LEU A 416 -18.65 -32.57 -11.18
N ASN A 417 -18.08 -33.79 -11.08
CA ASN A 417 -18.29 -34.90 -12.03
C ASN A 417 -19.53 -35.74 -11.70
N ASP A 418 -19.98 -35.73 -10.45
CA ASP A 418 -21.09 -36.56 -9.97
C ASP A 418 -22.45 -35.95 -10.37
N LYS A 419 -23.18 -36.64 -11.25
CA LYS A 419 -24.50 -36.20 -11.73
C LYS A 419 -25.65 -36.56 -10.78
N GLN A 420 -25.42 -37.39 -9.76
CA GLN A 420 -26.48 -37.91 -8.90
C GLN A 420 -26.96 -36.95 -7.81
N ASN A 421 -26.17 -35.91 -7.50
CA ASN A 421 -26.53 -34.91 -6.47
C ASN A 421 -27.62 -33.92 -6.94
N ASP A 422 -27.90 -33.80 -8.23
CA ASP A 422 -28.86 -32.81 -8.75
C ASP A 422 -30.32 -33.17 -8.39
N GLU A 423 -30.65 -34.45 -8.29
CA GLU A 423 -32.01 -34.91 -7.97
C GLU A 423 -32.39 -34.80 -6.48
N GLN A 424 -31.41 -34.64 -5.58
CA GLN A 424 -31.66 -34.49 -4.13
C GLN A 424 -31.84 -33.02 -3.70
N ASN A 425 -31.20 -32.08 -4.39
CA ASN A 425 -31.35 -30.66 -4.07
C ASN A 425 -32.69 -30.08 -4.58
N ASP A 426 -33.24 -30.58 -5.67
CA ASP A 426 -34.59 -30.17 -6.13
C ASP A 426 -35.72 -30.61 -5.20
N LYS A 427 -35.51 -31.63 -4.34
CA LYS A 427 -36.50 -32.11 -3.35
C LYS A 427 -36.42 -31.42 -1.99
N SER A 428 -35.42 -30.59 -1.73
CA SER A 428 -35.28 -29.84 -0.46
C SER A 428 -35.64 -28.36 -0.59
N GLY A 429 -36.24 -27.94 -1.71
CA GLY A 429 -36.75 -26.62 -1.95
C GLY A 429 -37.98 -26.33 -1.11
N ASP A 430 -37.81 -25.45 -0.14
CA ASP A 430 -38.78 -24.65 0.60
C ASP A 430 -39.53 -25.24 1.81
N PRO A 431 -39.10 -25.03 3.04
CA PRO A 431 -39.95 -25.08 4.21
C PRO A 431 -40.12 -23.72 4.90
N HIS A 432 -40.24 -22.62 4.16
CA HIS A 432 -40.68 -21.35 4.78
C HIS A 432 -41.89 -20.80 4.05
N GLY A 433 -43.05 -21.35 4.40
CA GLY A 433 -44.36 -20.73 4.18
C GLY A 433 -44.40 -19.33 4.75
N LYS A 434 -44.92 -18.38 3.96
CA LYS A 434 -45.19 -16.99 4.39
C LYS A 434 -46.06 -16.98 5.65
N PRO A 435 -45.76 -16.16 6.65
CA PRO A 435 -46.74 -15.90 7.72
C PRO A 435 -47.85 -14.99 7.17
N ASP A 436 -49.10 -15.45 7.37
CA ASP A 436 -50.31 -14.69 7.11
C ASP A 436 -50.30 -13.36 7.89
N LYS A 437 -50.77 -12.31 7.22
CA LYS A 437 -51.07 -11.01 7.86
C LYS A 437 -52.29 -11.13 8.77
N PRO A 438 -52.26 -10.61 9.99
CA PRO A 438 -53.50 -10.41 10.75
C PRO A 438 -54.24 -9.17 10.23
N ILE A 439 -55.53 -9.28 10.29
CA ILE A 439 -56.60 -8.29 10.03
C ILE A 439 -56.46 -7.05 10.91
#